data_1fc97c7bbcff6f0915e9e3ec3cb319f9
#
_entry.id   1fc97c7bbcff6f0915e9e3ec3cb319f9
#
_cell.length_a   1.000
_cell.length_b   1.000
_cell.length_c   1.000
_cell.angle_alpha   90.00
_cell.angle_beta   90.00
_cell.angle_gamma   90.00
#
_symmetry.space_group_name_H-M   'P 1'
#
loop_
_entity.id
_entity.type
_entity.pdbx_description
1 polymer ?
#
loop_
_entity_poly.entity_id
_entity_poly.type
_entity_poly.pdbx_seq_one_letter_code
_entity_poly.pdbx_strand_id
1 'polypeptide(L)'
;MNKKVSPAISQKLAHGYDLFNQRLIKEAEDVAIQILKKTSDEAYAFNLLGIIKLRESDLEAAIDALKKAVHLNTNPELLSNLALAYQESGVIEKAMSLYDQALKIEPTYINALFNQHALWLDQGHIDNAIHHLQTILTLNPSDDEVMYLLLHLHHVYQNQSMAHYEDLLSKGNDLSRSRLKSFQYFKDIKPIPKLLGSGHTVLKKAYEAMSLQHGLILEFGVRHGTSIRQLASLASHPIYGFDSFEGLPEDWHQESKEVYSTKGKIPKVPAHVTLIPGWFEETLPLFLKKHEENVALINIDCDIYSSTKTVLDLLSTHIKRGTIILFDEYIGNLHWEEDEHKAFMESVSKYQWKYEYLFYSAYTKQVVVKII
;
A
#
# COMPACT_ATOMS: atom_id res chain seq x y z
N MET A 1 -20.86 15.96 -27.45
CA MET A 1 -20.26 15.54 -28.75
C MET A 1 -18.84 15.13 -28.48
N ASN A 2 -18.58 13.81 -28.42
CA ASN A 2 -17.21 13.33 -28.27
C ASN A 2 -16.38 13.70 -29.51
N LYS A 3 -15.46 14.65 -29.40
CA LYS A 3 -14.45 14.89 -30.44
C LYS A 3 -13.71 13.56 -30.67
N LYS A 4 -13.76 13.02 -31.87
CA LYS A 4 -12.92 11.86 -32.22
C LYS A 4 -11.45 12.26 -32.07
N VAL A 5 -10.78 11.60 -31.16
CA VAL A 5 -9.32 11.72 -30.98
C VAL A 5 -8.63 11.41 -32.31
N SER A 6 -7.68 12.22 -32.72
CA SER A 6 -6.98 11.94 -34.00
C SER A 6 -6.16 10.66 -33.87
N PRO A 7 -6.03 9.84 -34.95
CA PRO A 7 -5.24 8.62 -34.90
C PRO A 7 -3.82 8.82 -34.37
N ALA A 8 -3.20 9.96 -34.69
CA ALA A 8 -1.86 10.30 -34.21
C ALA A 8 -1.82 10.54 -32.68
N ILE A 9 -2.86 11.10 -32.09
CA ILE A 9 -2.95 11.26 -30.62
C ILE A 9 -3.22 9.93 -29.98
N SER A 10 -4.11 9.09 -30.52
CA SER A 10 -4.37 7.74 -30.00
C SER A 10 -3.11 6.88 -29.97
N GLN A 11 -2.30 6.92 -31.03
CA GLN A 11 -1.03 6.19 -31.09
C GLN A 11 -0.02 6.71 -30.04
N LYS A 12 0.06 8.03 -29.84
CA LYS A 12 0.91 8.62 -28.79
C LYS A 12 0.45 8.26 -27.38
N LEU A 13 -0.87 8.24 -27.13
CA LEU A 13 -1.42 7.81 -25.85
C LEU A 13 -1.06 6.36 -25.57
N ALA A 14 -1.28 5.45 -26.53
CA ALA A 14 -0.89 4.05 -26.39
C ALA A 14 0.59 3.92 -26.03
N HIS A 15 1.47 4.62 -26.74
CA HIS A 15 2.89 4.66 -26.42
C HIS A 15 3.18 5.20 -25.00
N GLY A 16 2.47 6.24 -24.54
CA GLY A 16 2.61 6.76 -23.18
C GLY A 16 2.21 5.75 -22.10
N TYR A 17 1.12 5.00 -22.31
CA TYR A 17 0.73 3.91 -21.42
C TYR A 17 1.70 2.73 -21.45
N ASP A 18 2.26 2.40 -22.63
CA ASP A 18 3.30 1.37 -22.76
C ASP A 18 4.56 1.75 -21.97
N LEU A 19 4.99 3.00 -22.05
CA LEU A 19 6.13 3.53 -21.28
C LEU A 19 5.83 3.45 -19.77
N PHE A 20 4.62 3.84 -19.35
CA PHE A 20 4.20 3.73 -17.95
C PHE A 20 4.25 2.28 -17.44
N ASN A 21 3.75 1.32 -18.24
CA ASN A 21 3.79 -0.10 -17.91
C ASN A 21 5.22 -0.66 -17.86
N GLN A 22 6.14 -0.12 -18.66
CA GLN A 22 7.58 -0.42 -18.64
C GLN A 22 8.33 0.29 -17.50
N ARG A 23 7.64 1.01 -16.61
CA ARG A 23 8.21 1.81 -15.51
C ARG A 23 9.08 3.00 -15.98
N LEU A 24 9.01 3.38 -17.25
CA LEU A 24 9.65 4.57 -17.83
C LEU A 24 8.79 5.82 -17.56
N ILE A 25 8.70 6.19 -16.28
CA ILE A 25 7.70 7.13 -15.77
C ILE A 25 7.89 8.54 -16.32
N LYS A 26 9.14 9.02 -16.41
CA LYS A 26 9.44 10.35 -16.92
C LYS A 26 9.10 10.48 -18.40
N GLU A 27 9.43 9.47 -19.17
CA GLU A 27 9.13 9.42 -20.61
C GLU A 27 7.59 9.38 -20.84
N ALA A 28 6.87 8.62 -20.03
CA ALA A 28 5.40 8.59 -20.06
C ALA A 28 4.80 9.97 -19.73
N GLU A 29 5.33 10.67 -18.71
CA GLU A 29 4.92 12.02 -18.34
C GLU A 29 5.18 13.02 -19.48
N ASP A 30 6.35 12.99 -20.10
CA ASP A 30 6.70 13.84 -21.22
C ASP A 30 5.74 13.63 -22.42
N VAL A 31 5.36 12.38 -22.70
CA VAL A 31 4.35 12.07 -23.73
C VAL A 31 3.00 12.68 -23.40
N ALA A 32 2.50 12.53 -22.19
CA ALA A 32 1.23 13.11 -21.76
C ALA A 32 1.24 14.64 -21.86
N ILE A 33 2.31 15.30 -21.39
CA ILE A 33 2.49 16.75 -21.48
C ILE A 33 2.53 17.22 -22.94
N GLN A 34 3.24 16.50 -23.82
CA GLN A 34 3.30 16.84 -25.27
C GLN A 34 1.93 16.76 -25.94
N ILE A 35 1.10 15.78 -25.54
CA ILE A 35 -0.27 15.66 -26.03
C ILE A 35 -1.10 16.87 -25.57
N LEU A 36 -1.05 17.20 -24.27
CA LEU A 36 -1.82 18.31 -23.69
C LEU A 36 -1.39 19.69 -24.20
N LYS A 37 -0.12 19.86 -24.61
CA LYS A 37 0.31 21.09 -25.30
C LYS A 37 -0.33 21.28 -26.68
N LYS A 38 -0.73 20.17 -27.34
CA LYS A 38 -1.37 20.20 -28.67
C LYS A 38 -2.90 20.18 -28.58
N THR A 39 -3.42 19.50 -27.55
CA THR A 39 -4.85 19.24 -27.37
C THR A 39 -5.16 19.30 -25.87
N SER A 40 -5.48 20.51 -25.41
CA SER A 40 -5.67 20.80 -23.96
C SER A 40 -6.88 20.11 -23.32
N ASP A 41 -7.70 19.41 -24.11
CA ASP A 41 -8.95 18.75 -23.70
C ASP A 41 -8.91 17.21 -23.91
N GLU A 42 -7.72 16.59 -23.83
CA GLU A 42 -7.58 15.14 -23.98
C GLU A 42 -7.68 14.42 -22.63
N ALA A 43 -8.80 13.75 -22.38
CA ALA A 43 -9.11 13.08 -21.11
C ALA A 43 -8.08 12.02 -20.72
N TYR A 44 -7.67 11.17 -21.67
CA TYR A 44 -6.73 10.09 -21.38
C TYR A 44 -5.30 10.58 -21.18
N ALA A 45 -4.92 11.73 -21.69
CA ALA A 45 -3.63 12.34 -21.35
C ALA A 45 -3.62 12.88 -19.92
N PHE A 46 -4.73 13.45 -19.44
CA PHE A 46 -4.89 13.80 -18.03
C PHE A 46 -4.94 12.54 -17.15
N ASN A 47 -5.59 11.47 -17.59
CA ASN A 47 -5.59 10.20 -16.87
C ASN A 47 -4.18 9.63 -16.73
N LEU A 48 -3.40 9.60 -17.81
CA LEU A 48 -2.01 9.16 -17.77
C LEU A 48 -1.17 9.99 -16.79
N LEU A 49 -1.30 11.31 -16.80
CA LEU A 49 -0.65 12.17 -15.79
C LEU A 49 -1.13 11.82 -14.38
N GLY A 50 -2.42 11.62 -14.20
CA GLY A 50 -3.00 11.29 -12.89
C GLY A 50 -2.47 9.99 -12.31
N ILE A 51 -2.40 8.91 -13.10
CA ILE A 51 -1.85 7.63 -12.63
C ILE A 51 -0.33 7.68 -12.41
N ILE A 52 0.39 8.51 -13.18
CA ILE A 52 1.80 8.78 -12.93
C ILE A 52 1.97 9.47 -11.57
N LYS A 53 1.16 10.51 -11.30
CA LYS A 53 1.22 11.23 -10.02
C LYS A 53 0.78 10.37 -8.83
N LEU A 54 -0.18 9.47 -9.03
CA LEU A 54 -0.51 8.43 -8.03
C LEU A 54 0.72 7.58 -7.69
N ARG A 55 1.42 7.10 -8.71
CA ARG A 55 2.63 6.29 -8.52
C ARG A 55 3.77 7.07 -7.86
N GLU A 56 3.87 8.38 -8.11
CA GLU A 56 4.80 9.29 -7.44
C GLU A 56 4.29 9.72 -6.05
N SER A 57 3.11 9.24 -5.63
CA SER A 57 2.44 9.63 -4.39
C SER A 57 2.21 11.14 -4.24
N ASP A 58 2.17 11.87 -5.35
CA ASP A 58 1.72 13.26 -5.41
C ASP A 58 0.19 13.26 -5.56
N LEU A 59 -0.49 12.97 -4.44
CA LEU A 59 -1.94 12.77 -4.42
C LEU A 59 -2.72 14.02 -4.83
N GLU A 60 -2.21 15.21 -4.51
CA GLU A 60 -2.86 16.46 -4.89
C GLU A 60 -2.85 16.65 -6.41
N ALA A 61 -1.69 16.51 -7.03
CA ALA A 61 -1.55 16.59 -8.49
C ALA A 61 -2.29 15.45 -9.20
N ALA A 62 -2.30 14.24 -8.63
CA ALA A 62 -3.06 13.11 -9.15
C ALA A 62 -4.56 13.40 -9.19
N ILE A 63 -5.13 13.83 -8.06
CA ILE A 63 -6.56 14.19 -7.96
C ILE A 63 -6.91 15.30 -8.93
N ASP A 64 -6.09 16.34 -9.07
CA ASP A 64 -6.35 17.44 -10.00
C ASP A 64 -6.35 17.01 -11.46
N ALA A 65 -5.38 16.17 -11.86
CA ALA A 65 -5.33 15.64 -13.22
C ALA A 65 -6.53 14.70 -13.51
N LEU A 66 -6.84 13.78 -12.57
CA LEU A 66 -7.93 12.82 -12.73
C LEU A 66 -9.30 13.48 -12.71
N LYS A 67 -9.51 14.55 -11.93
CA LYS A 67 -10.73 15.38 -12.01
C LYS A 67 -10.92 15.97 -13.40
N LYS A 68 -9.85 16.50 -14.02
CA LYS A 68 -9.91 17.01 -15.39
C LYS A 68 -10.27 15.90 -16.38
N ALA A 69 -9.66 14.71 -16.22
CA ALA A 69 -9.97 13.55 -17.04
C ALA A 69 -11.47 13.19 -16.98
N VAL A 70 -12.00 13.03 -15.75
CA VAL A 70 -13.42 12.69 -15.52
C VAL A 70 -14.37 13.78 -16.02
N HIS A 71 -14.00 15.06 -15.88
CA HIS A 71 -14.80 16.18 -16.40
C HIS A 71 -14.91 16.16 -17.93
N LEU A 72 -13.85 15.78 -18.62
CA LEU A 72 -13.80 15.70 -20.08
C LEU A 72 -14.49 14.45 -20.63
N ASN A 73 -14.36 13.33 -19.93
CA ASN A 73 -14.98 12.07 -20.30
C ASN A 73 -15.28 11.24 -19.04
N THR A 74 -16.53 10.83 -18.90
CA THR A 74 -16.98 10.03 -17.75
C THR A 74 -17.14 8.57 -18.19
N ASN A 75 -16.24 7.70 -17.73
CA ASN A 75 -16.30 6.27 -17.95
C ASN A 75 -15.76 5.51 -16.72
N PRO A 76 -15.94 4.18 -16.62
CA PRO A 76 -15.54 3.38 -15.46
C PRO A 76 -14.05 3.49 -15.11
N GLU A 77 -13.17 3.51 -16.11
CA GLU A 77 -11.72 3.62 -15.93
C GLU A 77 -11.32 4.93 -15.22
N LEU A 78 -11.77 6.06 -15.78
CA LEU A 78 -11.41 7.39 -15.27
C LEU A 78 -12.01 7.63 -13.88
N LEU A 79 -13.25 7.17 -13.66
CA LEU A 79 -13.90 7.22 -12.34
C LEU A 79 -13.15 6.37 -11.32
N SER A 80 -12.75 5.16 -11.69
CA SER A 80 -12.03 4.24 -10.80
C SER A 80 -10.64 4.76 -10.43
N ASN A 81 -9.91 5.36 -11.39
CA ASN A 81 -8.61 5.96 -11.11
C ASN A 81 -8.73 7.17 -10.17
N LEU A 82 -9.75 8.02 -10.36
CA LEU A 82 -10.02 9.13 -9.44
C LEU A 82 -10.46 8.62 -8.06
N ALA A 83 -11.24 7.55 -8.01
CA ALA A 83 -11.62 6.90 -6.76
C ALA A 83 -10.40 6.39 -5.99
N LEU A 84 -9.47 5.72 -6.69
CA LEU A 84 -8.21 5.25 -6.10
C LEU A 84 -7.39 6.42 -5.53
N ALA A 85 -7.29 7.55 -6.25
CA ALA A 85 -6.59 8.73 -5.75
C ALA A 85 -7.22 9.29 -4.46
N TYR A 86 -8.54 9.29 -4.36
CA TYR A 86 -9.23 9.68 -3.12
C TYR A 86 -9.06 8.64 -2.01
N GLN A 87 -9.08 7.34 -2.33
CA GLN A 87 -8.81 6.27 -1.37
C GLN A 87 -7.42 6.42 -0.75
N GLU A 88 -6.39 6.60 -1.58
CA GLU A 88 -5.02 6.82 -1.14
C GLU A 88 -4.84 8.14 -0.35
N SER A 89 -5.67 9.14 -0.60
CA SER A 89 -5.69 10.39 0.19
C SER A 89 -6.52 10.30 1.47
N GLY A 90 -7.14 9.14 1.76
CA GLY A 90 -7.99 8.92 2.94
C GLY A 90 -9.39 9.56 2.85
N VAL A 91 -9.80 10.06 1.68
CA VAL A 91 -11.14 10.63 1.47
C VAL A 91 -12.12 9.56 0.99
N ILE A 92 -12.42 8.65 1.91
CA ILE A 92 -13.08 7.37 1.64
C ILE A 92 -14.50 7.53 1.06
N GLU A 93 -15.29 8.51 1.54
CA GLU A 93 -16.65 8.73 1.05
C GLU A 93 -16.68 9.12 -0.43
N LYS A 94 -15.71 9.93 -0.89
CA LYS A 94 -15.58 10.28 -2.30
C LYS A 94 -15.12 9.09 -3.14
N ALA A 95 -14.19 8.30 -2.62
CA ALA A 95 -13.73 7.09 -3.31
C ALA A 95 -14.90 6.12 -3.53
N MET A 96 -15.67 5.82 -2.47
CA MET A 96 -16.86 4.96 -2.55
C MET A 96 -17.86 5.46 -3.59
N SER A 97 -18.23 6.76 -3.54
CA SER A 97 -19.18 7.35 -4.49
C SER A 97 -18.71 7.24 -5.95
N LEU A 98 -17.43 7.37 -6.22
CA LEU A 98 -16.85 7.25 -7.57
C LEU A 98 -16.81 5.81 -8.06
N TYR A 99 -16.47 4.85 -7.18
CA TYR A 99 -16.57 3.42 -7.51
C TYR A 99 -18.02 3.02 -7.80
N ASP A 100 -19.00 3.50 -7.02
CA ASP A 100 -20.43 3.27 -7.29
C ASP A 100 -20.84 3.83 -8.65
N GLN A 101 -20.36 5.02 -9.04
CA GLN A 101 -20.62 5.58 -10.36
C GLN A 101 -20.00 4.73 -11.47
N ALA A 102 -18.76 4.26 -11.27
CA ALA A 102 -18.09 3.38 -12.23
C ALA A 102 -18.87 2.08 -12.43
N LEU A 103 -19.29 1.42 -11.33
CA LEU A 103 -20.06 0.17 -11.34
C LEU A 103 -21.51 0.35 -11.83
N LYS A 104 -22.08 1.56 -11.71
CA LYS A 104 -23.37 1.87 -12.33
C LYS A 104 -23.29 1.91 -13.86
N ILE A 105 -22.16 2.35 -14.42
CA ILE A 105 -21.91 2.33 -15.88
C ILE A 105 -21.56 0.94 -16.35
N GLU A 106 -20.68 0.25 -15.64
CA GLU A 106 -20.21 -1.11 -15.95
C GLU A 106 -20.14 -1.95 -14.66
N PRO A 107 -21.21 -2.73 -14.35
CA PRO A 107 -21.30 -3.51 -13.11
C PRO A 107 -20.19 -4.55 -12.91
N THR A 108 -19.49 -4.89 -13.98
CA THR A 108 -18.39 -5.88 -13.98
C THR A 108 -17.02 -5.25 -14.16
N TYR A 109 -16.87 -3.94 -13.94
CA TYR A 109 -15.57 -3.27 -14.05
C TYR A 109 -14.63 -3.71 -12.93
N ILE A 110 -13.68 -4.57 -13.27
CA ILE A 110 -12.83 -5.33 -12.32
C ILE A 110 -12.09 -4.40 -11.35
N ASN A 111 -11.47 -3.32 -11.84
CA ASN A 111 -10.68 -2.45 -10.96
C ASN A 111 -11.53 -1.75 -9.90
N ALA A 112 -12.78 -1.37 -10.23
CA ALA A 112 -13.68 -0.78 -9.25
C ALA A 112 -14.14 -1.82 -8.22
N LEU A 113 -14.53 -3.02 -8.66
CA LEU A 113 -14.90 -4.13 -7.77
C LEU A 113 -13.73 -4.48 -6.83
N PHE A 114 -12.52 -4.61 -7.39
CA PHE A 114 -11.32 -5.01 -6.66
C PHE A 114 -10.93 -3.98 -5.60
N ASN A 115 -10.90 -2.68 -5.94
CA ASN A 115 -10.52 -1.65 -4.97
C ASN A 115 -11.64 -1.39 -3.95
N GLN A 116 -12.91 -1.39 -4.37
CA GLN A 116 -14.03 -1.10 -3.48
C GLN A 116 -14.27 -2.22 -2.45
N HIS A 117 -13.89 -3.49 -2.74
CA HIS A 117 -14.06 -4.56 -1.76
C HIS A 117 -13.34 -4.25 -0.44
N ALA A 118 -12.14 -3.67 -0.51
CA ALA A 118 -11.36 -3.30 0.68
C ALA A 118 -12.06 -2.22 1.52
N LEU A 119 -12.68 -1.25 0.87
CA LEU A 119 -13.45 -0.20 1.56
C LEU A 119 -14.74 -0.74 2.19
N TRP A 120 -15.43 -1.68 1.53
CA TRP A 120 -16.58 -2.39 2.11
C TRP A 120 -16.17 -3.19 3.35
N LEU A 121 -15.02 -3.87 3.29
CA LEU A 121 -14.46 -4.60 4.43
C LEU A 121 -14.19 -3.66 5.60
N ASP A 122 -13.57 -2.53 5.37
CA ASP A 122 -13.25 -1.53 6.39
C ASP A 122 -14.50 -0.94 7.07
N GLN A 123 -15.60 -0.82 6.32
CA GLN A 123 -16.90 -0.37 6.82
C GLN A 123 -17.72 -1.49 7.50
N GLY A 124 -17.21 -2.73 7.51
CA GLY A 124 -17.90 -3.88 8.10
C GLY A 124 -18.97 -4.52 7.20
N HIS A 125 -19.05 -4.13 5.93
CA HIS A 125 -19.97 -4.72 4.95
C HIS A 125 -19.35 -5.94 4.26
N ILE A 126 -19.14 -7.01 5.04
CA ILE A 126 -18.40 -8.21 4.63
C ILE A 126 -19.01 -8.90 3.41
N ASP A 127 -20.34 -9.00 3.37
CA ASP A 127 -21.05 -9.65 2.26
C ASP A 127 -20.85 -8.89 0.94
N ASN A 128 -20.78 -7.55 0.99
CA ASN A 128 -20.50 -6.74 -0.19
C ASN A 128 -19.07 -6.96 -0.68
N ALA A 129 -18.10 -7.01 0.24
CA ALA A 129 -16.70 -7.29 -0.10
C ALA A 129 -16.57 -8.68 -0.76
N ILE A 130 -17.17 -9.70 -0.17
CA ILE A 130 -17.18 -11.07 -0.74
C ILE A 130 -17.87 -11.10 -2.11
N HIS A 131 -19.03 -10.45 -2.25
CA HIS A 131 -19.76 -10.40 -3.52
C HIS A 131 -18.92 -9.77 -4.64
N HIS A 132 -18.21 -8.69 -4.38
CA HIS A 132 -17.32 -8.05 -5.36
C HIS A 132 -16.22 -9.01 -5.83
N LEU A 133 -15.54 -9.66 -4.91
CA LEU A 133 -14.48 -10.62 -5.23
C LEU A 133 -15.04 -11.86 -5.97
N GLN A 134 -16.19 -12.37 -5.57
CA GLN A 134 -16.84 -13.48 -6.27
C GLN A 134 -17.26 -13.08 -7.69
N THR A 135 -17.72 -11.84 -7.89
CA THR A 135 -18.01 -11.33 -9.24
C THR A 135 -16.76 -11.32 -10.11
N ILE A 136 -15.60 -10.93 -9.58
CA ILE A 136 -14.34 -11.01 -10.32
C ILE A 136 -14.01 -12.45 -10.70
N LEU A 137 -14.17 -13.43 -9.79
CA LEU A 137 -13.94 -14.84 -10.12
C LEU A 137 -14.89 -15.40 -11.17
N THR A 138 -16.11 -14.85 -11.34
CA THR A 138 -16.98 -15.26 -12.47
C THR A 138 -16.43 -14.81 -13.82
N LEU A 139 -15.65 -13.72 -13.85
CA LEU A 139 -15.02 -13.17 -15.05
C LEU A 139 -13.62 -13.76 -15.29
N ASN A 140 -12.87 -14.00 -14.23
CA ASN A 140 -11.54 -14.59 -14.23
C ASN A 140 -11.44 -15.71 -13.17
N PRO A 141 -11.88 -16.94 -13.50
CA PRO A 141 -11.90 -18.05 -12.53
C PRO A 141 -10.53 -18.52 -12.04
N SER A 142 -9.44 -18.03 -12.64
CA SER A 142 -8.07 -18.38 -12.27
C SER A 142 -7.34 -17.27 -11.51
N ASP A 143 -8.06 -16.25 -11.04
CA ASP A 143 -7.48 -15.13 -10.30
C ASP A 143 -7.05 -15.59 -8.88
N ASP A 144 -5.76 -15.88 -8.74
CA ASP A 144 -5.19 -16.40 -7.49
C ASP A 144 -5.13 -15.36 -6.37
N GLU A 145 -5.06 -14.07 -6.69
CA GLU A 145 -5.13 -13.00 -5.71
C GLU A 145 -6.53 -12.89 -5.09
N VAL A 146 -7.54 -12.93 -5.93
CA VAL A 146 -8.93 -12.90 -5.47
C VAL A 146 -9.28 -14.14 -4.65
N MET A 147 -8.80 -15.34 -5.05
CA MET A 147 -8.96 -16.56 -4.25
C MET A 147 -8.30 -16.42 -2.87
N TYR A 148 -7.09 -15.88 -2.83
CA TYR A 148 -6.36 -15.62 -1.59
C TYR A 148 -7.13 -14.68 -0.65
N LEU A 149 -7.67 -13.56 -1.17
CA LEU A 149 -8.48 -12.63 -0.39
C LEU A 149 -9.76 -13.28 0.16
N LEU A 150 -10.43 -14.08 -0.67
CA LEU A 150 -11.63 -14.81 -0.25
C LEU A 150 -11.34 -15.84 0.84
N LEU A 151 -10.19 -16.54 0.80
CA LEU A 151 -9.77 -17.44 1.87
C LEU A 151 -9.74 -16.72 3.22
N HIS A 152 -9.13 -15.54 3.29
CA HIS A 152 -9.07 -14.75 4.52
C HIS A 152 -10.45 -14.27 4.98
N LEU A 153 -11.28 -13.74 4.08
CA LEU A 153 -12.62 -13.26 4.41
C LEU A 153 -13.52 -14.39 4.96
N HIS A 154 -13.56 -15.53 4.27
CA HIS A 154 -14.36 -16.67 4.71
C HIS A 154 -13.84 -17.26 6.05
N HIS A 155 -12.52 -17.35 6.23
CA HIS A 155 -11.95 -17.85 7.48
C HIS A 155 -12.27 -16.94 8.66
N VAL A 156 -12.03 -15.61 8.51
CA VAL A 156 -12.16 -14.66 9.64
C VAL A 156 -13.61 -14.37 9.99
N TYR A 157 -14.47 -14.18 9.00
CA TYR A 157 -15.82 -13.66 9.23
C TYR A 157 -16.91 -14.71 9.13
N GLN A 158 -16.71 -15.77 8.36
CA GLN A 158 -17.73 -16.81 8.16
C GLN A 158 -17.37 -18.14 8.81
N ASN A 159 -16.14 -18.28 9.34
CA ASN A 159 -15.61 -19.55 9.86
C ASN A 159 -15.80 -20.71 8.89
N GLN A 160 -15.66 -20.43 7.58
CA GLN A 160 -15.91 -21.35 6.49
C GLN A 160 -14.59 -21.78 5.84
N SER A 161 -14.43 -23.08 5.62
CA SER A 161 -13.31 -23.62 4.86
C SER A 161 -13.59 -23.51 3.36
N MET A 162 -12.61 -23.03 2.61
CA MET A 162 -12.62 -22.91 1.15
C MET A 162 -11.58 -23.86 0.53
N ALA A 163 -11.64 -25.14 0.88
CA ALA A 163 -10.67 -26.16 0.47
C ALA A 163 -10.42 -26.19 -1.05
N HIS A 164 -11.43 -25.85 -1.86
CA HIS A 164 -11.27 -25.75 -3.30
C HIS A 164 -10.28 -24.65 -3.71
N TYR A 165 -10.32 -23.47 -3.09
CA TYR A 165 -9.34 -22.40 -3.36
C TYR A 165 -7.95 -22.75 -2.83
N GLU A 166 -7.86 -23.41 -1.64
CA GLU A 166 -6.59 -23.90 -1.13
C GLU A 166 -5.96 -24.91 -2.11
N ASP A 167 -6.74 -25.82 -2.69
CA ASP A 167 -6.29 -26.79 -3.71
C ASP A 167 -5.81 -26.08 -4.98
N LEU A 168 -6.56 -25.11 -5.52
CA LEU A 168 -6.18 -24.37 -6.71
C LEU A 168 -4.87 -23.60 -6.51
N LEU A 169 -4.74 -22.85 -5.39
CA LEU A 169 -3.52 -22.10 -5.07
C LEU A 169 -2.31 -23.02 -4.88
N SER A 170 -2.50 -24.23 -4.31
CA SER A 170 -1.43 -25.22 -4.13
C SER A 170 -0.83 -25.71 -5.45
N LYS A 171 -1.64 -25.74 -6.51
CA LYS A 171 -1.28 -26.16 -7.86
C LYS A 171 -0.83 -24.99 -8.75
N GLY A 172 -0.97 -23.74 -8.27
CA GLY A 172 -0.60 -22.55 -9.00
C GLY A 172 0.90 -22.32 -9.12
N ASN A 173 1.28 -21.12 -9.52
CA ASN A 173 2.68 -20.68 -9.61
C ASN A 173 3.30 -20.47 -8.22
N ASP A 174 4.56 -20.03 -8.17
CA ASP A 174 5.27 -19.82 -6.91
C ASP A 174 4.59 -18.76 -6.04
N LEU A 175 4.07 -17.69 -6.61
CA LEU A 175 3.33 -16.66 -5.89
C LEU A 175 2.01 -17.20 -5.31
N SER A 176 1.27 -18.01 -6.09
CA SER A 176 0.03 -18.65 -5.60
C SER A 176 0.32 -19.54 -4.39
N ARG A 177 1.38 -20.35 -4.45
CA ARG A 177 1.82 -21.21 -3.33
C ARG A 177 2.29 -20.39 -2.12
N SER A 178 2.99 -19.28 -2.35
CA SER A 178 3.44 -18.38 -1.30
C SER A 178 2.26 -17.70 -0.59
N ARG A 179 1.26 -17.23 -1.35
CA ARG A 179 -0.01 -16.72 -0.82
C ARG A 179 -0.72 -17.75 0.04
N LEU A 180 -0.81 -19.01 -0.42
CA LEU A 180 -1.40 -20.09 0.37
C LEU A 180 -0.65 -20.33 1.69
N LYS A 181 0.67 -20.33 1.67
CA LYS A 181 1.48 -20.47 2.89
C LYS A 181 1.21 -19.35 3.88
N SER A 182 1.14 -18.09 3.42
CA SER A 182 0.86 -16.95 4.29
C SER A 182 -0.55 -17.02 4.88
N PHE A 183 -1.55 -17.48 4.11
CA PHE A 183 -2.89 -17.76 4.64
C PHE A 183 -2.84 -18.84 5.72
N GLN A 184 -2.17 -19.97 5.48
CA GLN A 184 -2.04 -21.07 6.45
C GLN A 184 -1.36 -20.60 7.75
N TYR A 185 -0.34 -19.75 7.63
CA TYR A 185 0.31 -19.14 8.79
C TYR A 185 -0.67 -18.35 9.65
N PHE A 186 -1.47 -17.46 9.04
CA PHE A 186 -2.44 -16.63 9.76
C PHE A 186 -3.66 -17.39 10.26
N LYS A 187 -4.08 -18.46 9.57
CA LYS A 187 -5.20 -19.33 9.94
C LYS A 187 -5.05 -19.93 11.34
N ASP A 188 -3.83 -20.23 11.75
CA ASP A 188 -3.52 -20.89 13.01
C ASP A 188 -3.27 -19.92 14.18
N ILE A 189 -3.15 -18.61 13.92
CA ILE A 189 -2.93 -17.59 14.97
C ILE A 189 -4.16 -17.44 15.85
N LYS A 190 -3.94 -17.45 17.17
CA LYS A 190 -5.01 -17.26 18.17
C LYS A 190 -4.59 -16.21 19.23
N PRO A 191 -5.45 -15.24 19.56
CA PRO A 191 -6.74 -14.95 18.90
C PRO A 191 -6.53 -14.57 17.42
N ILE A 192 -7.55 -14.80 16.59
CA ILE A 192 -7.49 -14.40 15.17
C ILE A 192 -7.36 -12.87 15.09
N PRO A 193 -6.31 -12.32 14.47
CA PRO A 193 -6.18 -10.88 14.31
C PRO A 193 -7.26 -10.34 13.37
N LYS A 194 -7.66 -9.08 13.58
CA LYS A 194 -8.72 -8.47 12.78
C LYS A 194 -8.23 -8.21 11.36
N LEU A 195 -8.95 -8.74 10.38
CA LEU A 195 -8.72 -8.47 8.96
C LEU A 195 -9.27 -7.08 8.59
N LEU A 196 -8.45 -6.29 7.93
CA LEU A 196 -8.77 -4.94 7.43
C LEU A 196 -8.60 -4.91 5.90
N GLY A 197 -9.17 -3.89 5.26
CA GLY A 197 -9.11 -3.73 3.82
C GLY A 197 -7.93 -2.85 3.38
N SER A 198 -8.10 -1.53 3.48
CA SER A 198 -7.15 -0.54 2.92
C SER A 198 -5.96 -0.25 3.84
N GLY A 199 -4.82 0.12 3.24
CA GLY A 199 -3.63 0.53 3.98
C GLY A 199 -3.87 1.76 4.86
N HIS A 200 -4.70 2.70 4.41
CA HIS A 200 -5.11 3.84 5.23
C HIS A 200 -5.77 3.39 6.54
N THR A 201 -6.68 2.41 6.47
CA THR A 201 -7.35 1.87 7.66
C THR A 201 -6.37 1.09 8.54
N VAL A 202 -5.45 0.33 7.98
CA VAL A 202 -4.40 -0.37 8.76
C VAL A 202 -3.54 0.63 9.53
N LEU A 203 -3.03 1.67 8.86
CA LEU A 203 -2.21 2.71 9.49
C LEU A 203 -2.98 3.46 10.58
N LYS A 204 -4.24 3.84 10.31
CA LYS A 204 -5.12 4.48 11.29
C LYS A 204 -5.35 3.58 12.51
N LYS A 205 -5.61 2.29 12.31
CA LYS A 205 -5.82 1.33 13.40
C LYS A 205 -4.54 1.06 14.20
N ALA A 206 -3.38 1.04 13.55
CA ALA A 206 -2.10 0.97 14.22
C ALA A 206 -1.88 2.19 15.15
N TYR A 207 -2.15 3.41 14.64
CA TYR A 207 -2.09 4.64 15.41
C TYR A 207 -3.08 4.63 16.61
N GLU A 208 -4.35 4.25 16.38
CA GLU A 208 -5.37 4.15 17.43
C GLU A 208 -5.04 3.10 18.52
N ALA A 209 -4.26 2.08 18.19
CA ALA A 209 -3.84 1.03 19.12
C ALA A 209 -2.68 1.44 20.05
N MET A 210 -2.03 2.58 19.79
CA MET A 210 -0.96 3.08 20.64
C MET A 210 -1.44 3.29 22.06
N SER A 211 -0.64 2.82 23.02
CA SER A 211 -0.86 3.02 24.45
C SER A 211 0.16 3.94 25.11
N LEU A 212 1.29 4.19 24.43
CA LEU A 212 2.38 5.05 24.90
C LEU A 212 2.18 6.48 24.38
N GLN A 213 1.50 7.32 25.16
CA GLN A 213 1.10 8.68 24.74
C GLN A 213 2.24 9.65 24.44
N HIS A 214 3.44 9.40 24.94
CA HIS A 214 4.63 10.28 24.79
C HIS A 214 5.80 9.55 24.14
N GLY A 215 5.55 8.43 23.47
CA GLY A 215 6.59 7.69 22.77
C GLY A 215 6.87 8.22 21.37
N LEU A 216 8.01 7.81 20.82
CA LEU A 216 8.43 8.14 19.46
C LEU A 216 7.48 7.50 18.41
N ILE A 217 7.17 8.26 17.40
CA ILE A 217 6.46 7.79 16.20
C ILE A 217 7.44 7.85 15.04
N LEU A 218 7.79 6.69 14.51
CA LEU A 218 8.86 6.51 13.54
C LEU A 218 8.34 5.83 12.26
N GLU A 219 8.84 6.28 11.12
CA GLU A 219 8.63 5.62 9.82
C GLU A 219 9.97 5.36 9.15
N PHE A 220 10.16 4.15 8.64
CA PHE A 220 11.36 3.71 7.92
C PHE A 220 10.97 3.32 6.50
N GLY A 221 11.47 4.06 5.50
CA GLY A 221 11.01 4.02 4.12
C GLY A 221 9.92 5.07 3.88
N VAL A 222 10.32 6.32 3.64
CA VAL A 222 9.39 7.45 3.40
C VAL A 222 9.10 7.63 1.92
N ARG A 223 10.12 7.47 1.09
CA ARG A 223 10.07 7.62 -0.36
C ARG A 223 9.38 8.93 -0.80
N HIS A 224 8.15 8.85 -1.30
CA HIS A 224 7.36 10.01 -1.74
C HIS A 224 6.48 10.61 -0.62
N GLY A 225 6.45 9.98 0.55
CA GLY A 225 5.82 10.49 1.78
C GLY A 225 4.31 10.31 1.87
N THR A 226 3.73 9.27 1.23
CA THR A 226 2.28 9.00 1.33
C THR A 226 1.87 8.60 2.73
N SER A 227 2.47 7.54 3.25
CA SER A 227 2.18 6.97 4.57
C SER A 227 2.47 7.96 5.69
N ILE A 228 3.62 8.66 5.64
CA ILE A 228 3.97 9.64 6.67
C ILE A 228 3.04 10.86 6.68
N ARG A 229 2.52 11.31 5.53
CA ARG A 229 1.49 12.37 5.49
C ARG A 229 0.15 11.89 6.03
N GLN A 230 -0.25 10.64 5.74
CA GLN A 230 -1.44 10.04 6.36
C GLN A 230 -1.28 9.95 7.87
N LEU A 231 -0.15 9.44 8.35
CA LEU A 231 0.17 9.37 9.77
C LEU A 231 0.15 10.75 10.43
N ALA A 232 0.72 11.76 9.75
CA ALA A 232 0.70 13.14 10.22
C ALA A 232 -0.70 13.75 10.31
N SER A 233 -1.64 13.31 9.47
CA SER A 233 -3.04 13.75 9.55
C SER A 233 -3.78 13.20 10.78
N LEU A 234 -3.29 12.09 11.35
CA LEU A 234 -3.86 11.44 12.53
C LEU A 234 -3.22 11.95 13.83
N ALA A 235 -1.95 12.36 13.77
CA ALA A 235 -1.13 12.68 14.94
C ALA A 235 -0.92 14.19 15.10
N SER A 236 -0.96 14.66 16.34
CA SER A 236 -0.48 16.00 16.73
C SER A 236 0.93 15.98 17.31
N HIS A 237 1.50 14.80 17.51
CA HIS A 237 2.85 14.60 18.07
C HIS A 237 3.91 14.72 16.97
N PRO A 238 5.19 14.97 17.33
CA PRO A 238 6.30 14.87 16.39
C PRO A 238 6.38 13.47 15.76
N ILE A 239 6.59 13.42 14.45
CA ILE A 239 6.81 12.20 13.68
C ILE A 239 8.17 12.31 13.01
N TYR A 240 8.92 11.22 12.97
CA TYR A 240 10.23 11.17 12.37
C TYR A 240 10.27 10.11 11.28
N GLY A 241 10.62 10.53 10.06
CA GLY A 241 10.72 9.65 8.91
C GLY A 241 12.17 9.49 8.47
N PHE A 242 12.61 8.25 8.28
CA PHE A 242 13.96 7.90 7.86
C PHE A 242 13.94 7.32 6.46
N ASP A 243 14.80 7.81 5.59
CA ASP A 243 14.96 7.31 4.23
C ASP A 243 16.29 7.77 3.63
N SER A 244 16.92 6.94 2.83
CA SER A 244 18.09 7.33 2.05
C SER A 244 17.74 8.32 0.94
N PHE A 245 16.52 8.21 0.38
CA PHE A 245 16.06 8.84 -0.87
C PHE A 245 16.87 8.44 -2.10
N GLU A 246 17.76 7.46 -1.96
CA GLU A 246 18.62 6.92 -3.01
C GLU A 246 18.20 5.52 -3.47
N GLY A 247 17.19 4.93 -2.83
CA GLY A 247 16.69 3.58 -3.06
C GLY A 247 17.08 2.61 -1.95
N LEU A 248 17.09 1.31 -2.26
CA LEU A 248 17.46 0.26 -1.31
C LEU A 248 18.99 0.10 -1.22
N PRO A 249 19.55 -0.38 -0.11
CA PRO A 249 20.99 -0.61 0.01
C PRO A 249 21.49 -1.77 -0.88
N GLU A 250 20.60 -2.69 -1.25
CA GLU A 250 20.89 -3.86 -2.08
C GLU A 250 19.68 -4.17 -3.00
N ASP A 251 19.87 -5.02 -3.99
CA ASP A 251 18.76 -5.45 -4.86
C ASP A 251 17.77 -6.30 -4.07
N TRP A 252 16.47 -6.09 -4.32
CA TRP A 252 15.40 -6.83 -3.70
C TRP A 252 14.93 -7.94 -4.63
N HIS A 253 15.45 -9.15 -4.40
CA HIS A 253 15.20 -10.31 -5.27
C HIS A 253 15.51 -10.03 -6.75
N GLN A 254 14.49 -9.80 -7.58
CA GLN A 254 14.64 -9.46 -9.01
C GLN A 254 14.51 -7.96 -9.29
N GLU A 255 14.22 -7.15 -8.27
CA GLU A 255 14.11 -5.70 -8.41
C GLU A 255 15.42 -5.01 -8.09
N SER A 256 15.86 -4.12 -8.98
CA SER A 256 17.06 -3.32 -8.74
C SER A 256 16.84 -2.35 -7.57
N LYS A 257 17.85 -2.20 -6.72
CA LYS A 257 17.87 -1.24 -5.62
C LYS A 257 17.47 0.20 -6.01
N GLU A 258 17.67 0.57 -7.27
CA GLU A 258 17.37 1.92 -7.77
C GLU A 258 15.87 2.14 -8.03
N VAL A 259 15.05 1.09 -8.09
CA VAL A 259 13.61 1.20 -8.42
C VAL A 259 12.87 2.10 -7.44
N TYR A 260 13.27 2.08 -6.17
CA TYR A 260 12.64 2.88 -5.11
C TYR A 260 13.30 4.25 -4.89
N SER A 261 14.34 4.59 -5.65
CA SER A 261 15.04 5.87 -5.54
C SER A 261 14.15 7.05 -5.96
N THR A 262 14.14 8.10 -5.15
CA THR A 262 13.60 9.41 -5.53
C THR A 262 14.66 10.33 -6.12
N LYS A 263 15.88 9.80 -6.35
CA LYS A 263 17.07 10.55 -6.82
C LYS A 263 17.41 11.72 -5.89
N GLY A 264 17.33 11.47 -4.57
CA GLY A 264 17.60 12.46 -3.54
C GLY A 264 16.50 13.51 -3.34
N LYS A 265 15.35 13.37 -4.01
CA LYS A 265 14.24 14.32 -3.85
C LYS A 265 13.46 14.00 -2.56
N ILE A 266 13.56 14.90 -1.59
CA ILE A 266 12.87 14.81 -0.31
C ILE A 266 11.44 15.36 -0.45
N PRO A 267 10.39 14.61 -0.04
CA PRO A 267 9.02 15.08 -0.15
C PRO A 267 8.70 16.21 0.84
N LYS A 268 7.71 17.03 0.49
CA LYS A 268 7.15 18.00 1.43
C LYS A 268 6.25 17.30 2.44
N VAL A 269 6.41 17.63 3.71
CA VAL A 269 5.65 17.08 4.83
C VAL A 269 5.13 18.19 5.75
N PRO A 270 4.12 17.94 6.60
CA PRO A 270 3.63 18.88 7.60
C PRO A 270 4.72 19.31 8.59
N ALA A 271 4.57 20.47 9.23
CA ALA A 271 5.59 21.09 10.08
C ALA A 271 5.99 20.26 11.33
N HIS A 272 5.13 19.35 11.81
CA HIS A 272 5.42 18.45 12.93
C HIS A 272 6.08 17.14 12.50
N VAL A 273 6.38 16.98 11.22
CA VAL A 273 7.12 15.82 10.67
C VAL A 273 8.56 16.27 10.37
N THR A 274 9.53 15.49 10.84
CA THR A 274 10.94 15.69 10.55
C THR A 274 11.45 14.52 9.70
N LEU A 275 11.95 14.80 8.51
CA LEU A 275 12.59 13.81 7.66
C LEU A 275 14.10 13.78 7.93
N ILE A 276 14.65 12.60 8.05
CA ILE A 276 16.05 12.33 8.37
C ILE A 276 16.66 11.57 7.17
N PRO A 277 17.29 12.29 6.23
CA PRO A 277 17.87 11.66 5.04
C PRO A 277 19.18 10.93 5.38
N GLY A 278 19.36 9.75 4.82
CA GLY A 278 20.54 8.89 4.94
C GLY A 278 20.20 7.46 5.29
N TRP A 279 21.23 6.62 5.32
CA TRP A 279 21.09 5.20 5.65
C TRP A 279 20.76 4.99 7.13
N PHE A 280 19.95 3.98 7.45
CA PHE A 280 19.45 3.76 8.82
C PHE A 280 20.59 3.50 9.81
N GLU A 281 21.59 2.72 9.42
CA GLU A 281 22.77 2.41 10.23
C GLU A 281 23.59 3.64 10.61
N GLU A 282 23.52 4.72 9.85
CA GLU A 282 24.23 5.97 10.09
C GLU A 282 23.38 6.98 10.88
N THR A 283 22.13 7.11 10.48
CA THR A 283 21.25 8.18 10.98
C THR A 283 20.55 7.83 12.28
N LEU A 284 20.07 6.59 12.43
CA LEU A 284 19.31 6.18 13.60
C LEU A 284 20.14 6.20 14.90
N PRO A 285 21.41 5.76 14.95
CA PRO A 285 22.23 5.91 16.17
C PRO A 285 22.47 7.36 16.59
N LEU A 286 22.56 8.28 15.62
CA LEU A 286 22.72 9.71 15.92
C LEU A 286 21.43 10.34 16.45
N PHE A 287 20.29 9.89 15.93
CA PHE A 287 18.97 10.28 16.40
C PHE A 287 18.74 9.82 17.85
N LEU A 288 19.01 8.54 18.13
CA LEU A 288 18.81 7.94 19.46
C LEU A 288 19.69 8.53 20.56
N LYS A 289 20.83 9.16 20.22
CA LYS A 289 21.62 9.94 21.21
C LYS A 289 20.89 11.18 21.75
N LYS A 290 19.86 11.64 21.04
CA LYS A 290 19.07 12.85 21.39
C LYS A 290 17.64 12.52 21.85
N HIS A 291 17.24 11.26 21.70
CA HIS A 291 15.89 10.77 21.96
C HIS A 291 15.98 9.49 22.79
N GLU A 292 15.69 9.61 24.08
CA GLU A 292 15.73 8.50 25.05
C GLU A 292 14.35 7.86 25.26
N GLU A 293 13.31 8.43 24.62
CA GLU A 293 11.93 7.98 24.77
C GLU A 293 11.74 6.57 24.18
N ASN A 294 10.83 5.82 24.76
CA ASN A 294 10.40 4.56 24.18
C ASN A 294 9.63 4.80 22.87
N VAL A 295 9.66 3.83 22.00
CA VAL A 295 8.90 3.89 20.76
C VAL A 295 7.42 3.55 21.00
N ALA A 296 6.51 4.40 20.53
CA ALA A 296 5.07 4.16 20.55
C ALA A 296 4.59 3.44 19.30
N LEU A 297 5.05 3.90 18.13
CA LEU A 297 4.68 3.33 16.83
C LEU A 297 5.90 3.32 15.89
N ILE A 298 6.09 2.21 15.21
CA ILE A 298 7.01 2.07 14.08
C ILE A 298 6.18 1.67 12.86
N ASN A 299 6.32 2.42 11.76
CA ASN A 299 5.92 1.99 10.43
C ASN A 299 7.19 1.52 9.70
N ILE A 300 7.28 0.24 9.39
CA ILE A 300 8.36 -0.38 8.62
C ILE A 300 7.86 -0.56 7.21
N ASP A 301 8.42 0.19 6.28
CA ASP A 301 8.10 0.23 4.84
C ASP A 301 9.44 0.32 4.08
N CYS A 302 10.33 -0.63 4.39
CA CYS A 302 11.68 -0.66 3.84
C CYS A 302 12.02 -1.99 3.14
N ASP A 303 10.98 -2.76 2.88
CA ASP A 303 10.91 -3.95 2.02
C ASP A 303 11.83 -5.11 2.42
N ILE A 304 13.13 -4.88 2.54
CA ILE A 304 14.15 -5.92 2.60
C ILE A 304 14.52 -6.34 4.03
N TYR A 305 14.96 -7.58 4.16
CA TYR A 305 15.39 -8.16 5.43
C TYR A 305 16.46 -7.33 6.13
N SER A 306 17.52 -6.92 5.41
CA SER A 306 18.67 -6.22 6.00
C SER A 306 18.29 -4.87 6.61
N SER A 307 17.45 -4.10 5.93
CA SER A 307 16.95 -2.80 6.40
C SER A 307 16.06 -2.98 7.63
N THR A 308 15.08 -3.88 7.57
CA THR A 308 14.17 -4.19 8.69
C THR A 308 14.95 -4.70 9.89
N LYS A 309 15.92 -5.59 9.69
CA LYS A 309 16.77 -6.12 10.76
C LYS A 309 17.61 -5.03 11.43
N THR A 310 18.19 -4.12 10.64
CA THR A 310 18.94 -2.97 11.14
C THR A 310 18.08 -2.07 12.03
N VAL A 311 16.86 -1.74 11.58
CA VAL A 311 15.91 -0.93 12.36
C VAL A 311 15.55 -1.60 13.68
N LEU A 312 15.15 -2.88 13.64
CA LEU A 312 14.74 -3.61 14.84
C LEU A 312 15.89 -3.81 15.83
N ASP A 313 17.10 -4.06 15.35
CA ASP A 313 18.29 -4.22 16.20
C ASP A 313 18.67 -2.90 16.89
N LEU A 314 18.69 -1.79 16.16
CA LEU A 314 19.04 -0.46 16.72
C LEU A 314 17.98 0.05 17.69
N LEU A 315 16.71 -0.23 17.44
CA LEU A 315 15.59 0.16 18.30
C LEU A 315 15.32 -0.81 19.46
N SER A 316 16.05 -1.92 19.57
CA SER A 316 15.73 -3.00 20.51
C SER A 316 15.60 -2.55 21.97
N THR A 317 16.39 -1.55 22.39
CA THR A 317 16.32 -0.98 23.74
C THR A 317 15.20 0.03 23.95
N HIS A 318 14.58 0.53 22.86
CA HIS A 318 13.48 1.50 22.88
C HIS A 318 12.13 0.83 22.61
N ILE A 319 12.13 -0.37 22.03
CA ILE A 319 10.94 -1.21 21.84
C ILE A 319 10.59 -1.83 23.20
N LYS A 320 9.42 -1.49 23.72
CA LYS A 320 8.95 -1.90 25.05
C LYS A 320 7.51 -2.39 24.97
N ARG A 321 7.05 -2.97 26.07
CA ARG A 321 5.64 -3.33 26.20
C ARG A 321 4.74 -2.14 25.84
N GLY A 322 3.84 -2.35 24.89
CA GLY A 322 2.95 -1.33 24.35
C GLY A 322 3.38 -0.72 23.03
N THR A 323 4.62 -0.96 22.56
CA THR A 323 5.06 -0.56 21.22
C THR A 323 4.22 -1.25 20.16
N ILE A 324 3.76 -0.48 19.19
CA ILE A 324 3.07 -0.97 17.98
C ILE A 324 4.08 -0.97 16.83
N ILE A 325 4.11 -2.06 16.08
CA ILE A 325 4.92 -2.16 14.85
C ILE A 325 3.99 -2.53 13.70
N LEU A 326 3.96 -1.69 12.68
CA LEU A 326 3.31 -1.95 11.41
C LEU A 326 4.40 -2.35 10.40
N PHE A 327 4.19 -3.44 9.71
CA PHE A 327 5.01 -3.93 8.61
C PHE A 327 4.22 -3.81 7.31
N ASP A 328 4.86 -3.36 6.20
CA ASP A 328 4.18 -3.10 4.94
C ASP A 328 4.09 -4.35 4.04
N GLU A 329 5.17 -5.11 3.90
CA GLU A 329 5.25 -6.28 3.00
C GLU A 329 5.39 -7.61 3.76
N TYR A 330 4.66 -7.80 4.87
CA TYR A 330 4.84 -8.92 5.80
C TYR A 330 4.29 -10.26 5.31
N ILE A 331 3.25 -10.26 4.45
CA ILE A 331 2.55 -11.46 3.95
C ILE A 331 2.18 -11.33 2.48
N GLY A 332 1.82 -12.46 1.84
CA GLY A 332 1.14 -12.48 0.53
C GLY A 332 2.01 -12.15 -0.68
N ASN A 333 3.27 -11.77 -0.50
CA ASN A 333 4.25 -11.63 -1.57
C ASN A 333 5.05 -12.94 -1.76
N LEU A 334 5.85 -13.02 -2.84
CA LEU A 334 6.55 -14.26 -3.20
C LEU A 334 7.54 -14.73 -2.13
N HIS A 335 8.25 -13.80 -1.49
CA HIS A 335 9.35 -14.04 -0.57
C HIS A 335 9.07 -13.57 0.87
N TRP A 336 7.79 -13.44 1.25
CA TRP A 336 7.38 -12.88 2.54
C TRP A 336 8.06 -13.56 3.75
N GLU A 337 8.41 -14.87 3.65
CA GLU A 337 9.10 -15.60 4.72
C GLU A 337 10.57 -15.17 4.88
N GLU A 338 11.16 -14.47 3.90
CA GLU A 338 12.60 -14.15 3.82
C GLU A 338 12.92 -12.70 4.20
N ASP A 339 11.94 -11.80 4.14
CA ASP A 339 12.11 -10.36 4.33
C ASP A 339 11.68 -9.87 5.73
N GLU A 340 10.71 -8.99 5.84
CA GLU A 340 10.26 -8.38 7.11
C GLU A 340 9.83 -9.40 8.15
N HIS A 341 9.10 -10.44 7.74
CA HIS A 341 8.68 -11.52 8.63
C HIS A 341 9.88 -12.20 9.30
N LYS A 342 10.90 -12.58 8.51
CA LYS A 342 12.11 -13.20 9.02
C LYS A 342 12.84 -12.29 10.00
N ALA A 343 13.05 -11.02 9.61
CA ALA A 343 13.73 -10.05 10.44
C ALA A 343 13.03 -9.85 11.80
N PHE A 344 11.69 -9.83 11.80
CA PHE A 344 10.90 -9.73 13.01
C PHE A 344 11.00 -11.00 13.88
N MET A 345 10.83 -12.19 13.31
CA MET A 345 10.87 -13.44 14.05
C MET A 345 12.25 -13.71 14.68
N GLU A 346 13.33 -13.37 13.98
CA GLU A 346 14.68 -13.42 14.55
C GLU A 346 14.88 -12.41 15.68
N SER A 347 14.33 -11.20 15.54
CA SER A 347 14.39 -10.17 16.59
C SER A 347 13.57 -10.56 17.83
N VAL A 348 12.38 -11.14 17.63
CA VAL A 348 11.58 -11.75 18.72
C VAL A 348 12.40 -12.78 19.49
N SER A 349 13.07 -13.69 18.78
CA SER A 349 13.92 -14.71 19.42
C SER A 349 15.12 -14.09 20.12
N LYS A 350 15.84 -13.16 19.48
CA LYS A 350 17.05 -12.52 20.00
C LYS A 350 16.81 -11.68 21.26
N TYR A 351 15.74 -10.89 21.24
CA TYR A 351 15.41 -9.94 22.31
C TYR A 351 14.36 -10.47 23.28
N GLN A 352 13.89 -11.72 23.08
CA GLN A 352 12.88 -12.38 23.90
C GLN A 352 11.57 -11.57 24.00
N TRP A 353 11.19 -10.89 22.91
CA TRP A 353 9.95 -10.15 22.86
C TRP A 353 8.75 -11.09 22.90
N LYS A 354 7.73 -10.68 23.63
CA LYS A 354 6.39 -11.25 23.54
C LYS A 354 5.52 -10.29 22.74
N TYR A 355 4.71 -10.81 21.84
CA TYR A 355 3.88 -9.99 20.97
C TYR A 355 2.54 -10.64 20.68
N GLU A 356 1.62 -9.83 20.19
CA GLU A 356 0.33 -10.27 19.64
C GLU A 356 0.10 -9.61 18.28
N TYR A 357 -0.50 -10.34 17.34
CA TYR A 357 -1.00 -9.77 16.10
C TYR A 357 -2.34 -9.08 16.36
N LEU A 358 -2.43 -7.77 16.07
CA LEU A 358 -3.67 -7.00 16.26
C LEU A 358 -4.53 -6.96 15.01
N PHE A 359 -3.91 -6.56 13.92
CA PHE A 359 -4.56 -6.31 12.63
C PHE A 359 -3.70 -6.83 11.49
N TYR A 360 -4.32 -7.14 10.37
CA TYR A 360 -3.62 -7.40 9.12
C TYR A 360 -4.52 -7.10 7.92
N SER A 361 -3.91 -6.89 6.76
CA SER A 361 -4.60 -6.78 5.48
C SER A 361 -3.96 -7.75 4.48
N ALA A 362 -4.75 -8.70 4.00
CA ALA A 362 -4.31 -9.59 2.93
C ALA A 362 -4.24 -8.85 1.57
N TYR A 363 -5.00 -7.76 1.43
CA TYR A 363 -5.03 -6.92 0.23
C TYR A 363 -3.77 -6.06 0.12
N THR A 364 -3.39 -5.37 1.20
CA THR A 364 -2.19 -4.50 1.22
C THR A 364 -0.96 -5.19 1.81
N LYS A 365 -1.06 -6.48 2.20
CA LYS A 365 0.00 -7.33 2.77
C LYS A 365 0.55 -6.87 4.12
N GLN A 366 -0.05 -5.86 4.69
CA GLN A 366 0.35 -5.21 5.94
C GLN A 366 -0.05 -6.02 7.17
N VAL A 367 0.79 -5.93 8.20
CA VAL A 367 0.54 -6.58 9.50
C VAL A 367 0.90 -5.64 10.63
N VAL A 368 0.05 -5.60 11.66
CA VAL A 368 0.27 -4.81 12.88
C VAL A 368 0.43 -5.74 14.07
N VAL A 369 1.56 -5.59 14.76
CA VAL A 369 1.84 -6.30 15.99
C VAL A 369 1.96 -5.33 17.17
N LYS A 370 1.67 -5.83 18.37
CA LYS A 370 1.90 -5.13 19.64
C LYS A 370 2.83 -5.94 20.51
N ILE A 371 3.83 -5.30 21.06
CA ILE A 371 4.74 -5.89 22.05
C ILE A 371 4.01 -5.92 23.42
N ILE A 372 3.97 -7.09 24.10
CA ILE A 372 3.21 -7.36 25.33
C ILE A 372 4.11 -7.80 26.50
#